data_968d5b12d7e58a55b4fc7e057acac592
#
_entry.id   968d5b12d7e58a55b4fc7e057acac592
#
_cell.length_a   1.000
_cell.length_b   1.000
_cell.length_c   1.000
_cell.angle_alpha   90.00
_cell.angle_beta   90.00
_cell.angle_gamma   90.00
#
_symmetry.space_group_name_H-M   'P 1'
#
loop_
_entity.id
_entity.type
_entity.pdbx_description
1 polymer ?
#
loop_
_entity_poly.entity_id
_entity_poly.type
_entity_poly.pdbx_seq_one_letter_code
_entity_poly.pdbx_strand_id
1 'polypeptide(L)'
;MTLPDPAALRRSRAATRVQFLVLGVLIGAWGAHIPSIKAHHGLSEGSLSAVLLAAAVGAVSSLFTAGRVMAALGARRTAAGAAVLGGGLLGSVLAFQGLPMSLLLVQVVALGACMCLFDVALNTEGTTLERLGGRPVMSHLHGMFSVGGMLGAGAVAALLGVGIAPAVQLWGLGGGVGLGALVAARGMLPEQGREHGQPQGCEPWQNQTQDTEQPGMLQMTPQAHFAWPRGPLLVIGLLILAGMTAEGAMYDWCVLYLQQELGQPQSQAALGYAVFSASMAVSRFGGDALRARFDEALLLRWGATLAAAAMAVVLLSAHPVVAWLGFAVVGAGLALVAPILFSAAARVPGVSPAAAIASVTSVGYSGFMLGPPLIGALATASSLTWALGVVVLACALLAWGAGKVPSD
;
A
#
# COMPACT_ATOMS: atom_id res chain seq x y z
N MET A 1 -19.04 -25.75 11.57
CA MET A 1 -19.07 -24.54 10.71
C MET A 1 -19.39 -24.98 9.30
N THR A 2 -20.58 -24.72 8.78
CA THR A 2 -20.95 -25.07 7.40
C THR A 2 -20.16 -24.20 6.43
N LEU A 3 -19.44 -24.81 5.51
CA LEU A 3 -18.72 -24.07 4.45
C LEU A 3 -19.72 -23.21 3.66
N PRO A 4 -19.38 -21.95 3.35
CA PRO A 4 -20.23 -21.11 2.54
C PRO A 4 -20.47 -21.77 1.16
N ASP A 5 -21.66 -21.54 0.60
CA ASP A 5 -21.97 -21.97 -0.76
C ASP A 5 -20.86 -21.52 -1.75
N PRO A 6 -20.38 -22.43 -2.62
CA PRO A 6 -19.38 -22.09 -3.64
C PRO A 6 -19.73 -20.86 -4.49
N ALA A 7 -21.03 -20.60 -4.72
CA ALA A 7 -21.48 -19.40 -5.41
C ALA A 7 -21.28 -18.14 -4.59
N ALA A 8 -21.51 -18.19 -3.28
CA ALA A 8 -21.25 -17.09 -2.36
C ALA A 8 -19.75 -16.76 -2.28
N LEU A 9 -18.89 -17.77 -2.23
CA LEU A 9 -17.42 -17.58 -2.26
C LEU A 9 -16.95 -16.94 -3.58
N ARG A 10 -17.47 -17.37 -4.72
CA ARG A 10 -17.15 -16.75 -6.03
C ARG A 10 -17.58 -15.29 -6.07
N ARG A 11 -18.79 -14.98 -5.61
CA ARG A 11 -19.31 -13.61 -5.55
C ARG A 11 -18.47 -12.73 -4.63
N SER A 12 -18.10 -13.22 -3.45
CA SER A 12 -17.27 -12.46 -2.52
C SER A 12 -15.86 -12.22 -3.07
N ARG A 13 -15.22 -13.20 -3.73
CA ARG A 13 -13.94 -13.00 -4.42
C ARG A 13 -14.03 -11.92 -5.50
N ALA A 14 -15.10 -11.90 -6.31
CA ALA A 14 -15.29 -10.86 -7.31
C ALA A 14 -15.50 -9.48 -6.66
N ALA A 15 -16.31 -9.40 -5.62
CA ALA A 15 -16.56 -8.19 -4.86
C ALA A 15 -15.27 -7.63 -4.23
N THR A 16 -14.48 -8.49 -3.60
CA THR A 16 -13.22 -8.08 -2.96
C THR A 16 -12.19 -7.59 -4.00
N ARG A 17 -12.14 -8.20 -5.20
CA ARG A 17 -11.30 -7.69 -6.31
C ARG A 17 -11.72 -6.27 -6.72
N VAL A 18 -13.02 -6.02 -6.85
CA VAL A 18 -13.54 -4.68 -7.15
C VAL A 18 -13.19 -3.70 -6.03
N GLN A 19 -13.29 -4.11 -4.77
CA GLN A 19 -12.91 -3.27 -3.63
C GLN A 19 -11.43 -2.87 -3.66
N PHE A 20 -10.51 -3.81 -3.92
CA PHE A 20 -9.08 -3.51 -4.06
C PHE A 20 -8.82 -2.56 -5.25
N LEU A 21 -9.51 -2.76 -6.37
CA LEU A 21 -9.44 -1.83 -7.50
C LEU A 21 -9.91 -0.43 -7.09
N VAL A 22 -11.04 -0.32 -6.39
CA VAL A 22 -11.60 0.95 -5.91
C VAL A 22 -10.67 1.66 -4.93
N LEU A 23 -10.05 0.93 -4.00
CA LEU A 23 -9.00 1.48 -3.12
C LEU A 23 -7.81 2.00 -3.94
N GLY A 24 -7.38 1.25 -4.95
CA GLY A 24 -6.33 1.68 -5.87
C GLY A 24 -6.70 2.97 -6.61
N VAL A 25 -7.94 3.10 -7.11
CA VAL A 25 -8.43 4.34 -7.76
C VAL A 25 -8.35 5.52 -6.80
N LEU A 26 -8.74 5.35 -5.54
CA LEU A 26 -8.67 6.40 -4.51
C LEU A 26 -7.22 6.90 -4.32
N ILE A 27 -6.28 5.97 -4.17
CA ILE A 27 -4.86 6.28 -3.94
C ILE A 27 -4.21 6.84 -5.22
N GLY A 28 -4.53 6.31 -6.39
CA GLY A 28 -4.04 6.82 -7.68
C GLY A 28 -4.55 8.24 -7.98
N ALA A 29 -5.81 8.54 -7.66
CA ALA A 29 -6.36 9.89 -7.78
C ALA A 29 -5.69 10.86 -6.82
N TRP A 30 -5.44 10.47 -5.57
CA TRP A 30 -4.69 11.26 -4.59
C TRP A 30 -3.29 11.58 -5.12
N GLY A 31 -2.48 10.57 -5.48
CA GLY A 31 -1.11 10.76 -5.93
C GLY A 31 -0.99 11.62 -7.19
N ALA A 32 -1.88 11.42 -8.17
CA ALA A 32 -1.90 12.20 -9.41
C ALA A 32 -2.32 13.68 -9.19
N HIS A 33 -3.05 13.98 -8.12
CA HIS A 33 -3.47 15.33 -7.75
C HIS A 33 -2.57 16.04 -6.73
N ILE A 34 -1.50 15.43 -6.24
CA ILE A 34 -0.54 16.08 -5.34
C ILE A 34 -0.07 17.44 -5.89
N PRO A 35 0.28 17.59 -7.19
CA PRO A 35 0.60 18.90 -7.75
C PRO A 35 -0.56 19.90 -7.68
N SER A 36 -1.79 19.48 -7.95
CA SER A 36 -2.98 20.33 -7.84
C SER A 36 -3.20 20.80 -6.41
N ILE A 37 -3.03 19.91 -5.43
CA ILE A 37 -3.16 20.21 -4.00
C ILE A 37 -2.08 21.21 -3.58
N LYS A 38 -0.83 20.98 -4.01
CA LYS A 38 0.29 21.89 -3.76
C LYS A 38 0.01 23.29 -4.31
N ALA A 39 -0.44 23.38 -5.55
CA ALA A 39 -0.73 24.66 -6.21
C ALA A 39 -1.93 25.36 -5.58
N HIS A 40 -3.02 24.65 -5.29
CA HIS A 40 -4.25 25.21 -4.73
C HIS A 40 -4.04 25.83 -3.34
N HIS A 41 -3.26 25.18 -2.49
CA HIS A 41 -2.97 25.64 -1.13
C HIS A 41 -1.67 26.44 -1.01
N GLY A 42 -0.95 26.71 -2.13
CA GLY A 42 0.30 27.47 -2.13
C GLY A 42 1.42 26.82 -1.30
N LEU A 43 1.51 25.48 -1.30
CA LEU A 43 2.45 24.75 -0.43
C LEU A 43 3.88 24.80 -0.96
N SER A 44 4.83 25.07 -0.06
CA SER A 44 6.26 24.80 -0.29
C SER A 44 6.54 23.29 -0.26
N GLU A 45 7.75 22.85 -0.64
CA GLU A 45 8.15 21.44 -0.53
C GLU A 45 8.06 20.94 0.93
N GLY A 46 8.49 21.75 1.87
CA GLY A 46 8.41 21.40 3.30
C GLY A 46 6.98 21.30 3.82
N SER A 47 6.08 22.23 3.45
CA SER A 47 4.67 22.16 3.86
C SER A 47 3.92 21.03 3.15
N LEU A 48 4.24 20.73 1.88
CA LEU A 48 3.72 19.55 1.21
C LEU A 48 4.14 18.26 1.92
N SER A 49 5.41 18.17 2.33
CA SER A 49 5.90 17.01 3.09
C SER A 49 5.14 16.82 4.41
N ALA A 50 4.77 17.92 5.09
CA ALA A 50 3.94 17.85 6.28
C ALA A 50 2.52 17.33 5.96
N VAL A 51 1.94 17.69 4.81
CA VAL A 51 0.66 17.16 4.34
C VAL A 51 0.75 15.66 4.05
N LEU A 52 1.80 15.22 3.36
CA LEU A 52 2.01 13.80 3.07
C LEU A 52 2.29 12.99 4.36
N LEU A 53 3.08 13.56 5.28
CA LEU A 53 3.28 12.97 6.60
C LEU A 53 1.97 12.87 7.38
N ALA A 54 1.08 13.85 7.30
CA ALA A 54 -0.24 13.82 7.95
C ALA A 54 -1.07 12.63 7.48
N ALA A 55 -1.06 12.30 6.17
CA ALA A 55 -1.70 11.10 5.65
C ALA A 55 -1.11 9.83 6.27
N ALA A 56 0.22 9.73 6.34
CA ALA A 56 0.90 8.60 6.95
C ALA A 56 0.60 8.47 8.46
N VAL A 57 0.58 9.58 9.19
CA VAL A 57 0.20 9.61 10.61
C VAL A 57 -1.24 9.13 10.79
N GLY A 58 -2.16 9.56 9.93
CA GLY A 58 -3.55 9.09 9.93
C GLY A 58 -3.65 7.58 9.70
N ALA A 59 -2.92 7.08 8.71
CA ALA A 59 -2.87 5.66 8.41
C ALA A 59 -2.32 4.83 9.59
N VAL A 60 -1.15 5.20 10.12
CA VAL A 60 -0.52 4.46 11.23
C VAL A 60 -1.35 4.54 12.51
N SER A 61 -1.89 5.72 12.85
CA SER A 61 -2.73 5.86 14.06
C SER A 61 -4.01 5.05 13.98
N SER A 62 -4.58 4.90 12.79
CA SER A 62 -5.79 4.09 12.59
C SER A 62 -5.56 2.60 12.86
N LEU A 63 -4.34 2.08 12.70
CA LEU A 63 -4.02 0.68 13.00
C LEU A 63 -4.28 0.32 14.47
N PHE A 64 -4.05 1.26 15.40
CA PHE A 64 -4.33 1.03 16.83
C PHE A 64 -5.83 0.91 17.15
N THR A 65 -6.68 1.42 16.27
CA THR A 65 -8.14 1.36 16.41
C THR A 65 -8.78 0.35 15.47
N ALA A 66 -8.08 -0.09 14.43
CA ALA A 66 -8.60 -0.97 13.39
C ALA A 66 -9.27 -2.24 13.94
N GLY A 67 -8.63 -2.90 14.92
CA GLY A 67 -9.20 -4.09 15.57
C GLY A 67 -10.55 -3.82 16.23
N ARG A 68 -10.71 -2.68 16.91
CA ARG A 68 -11.98 -2.28 17.54
C ARG A 68 -13.04 -1.94 16.50
N VAL A 69 -12.67 -1.21 15.45
CA VAL A 69 -13.57 -0.87 14.34
C VAL A 69 -14.04 -2.14 13.62
N MET A 70 -13.13 -3.05 13.33
CA MET A 70 -13.44 -4.33 12.70
C MET A 70 -14.34 -5.21 13.58
N ALA A 71 -14.09 -5.26 14.89
CA ALA A 71 -14.94 -5.98 15.82
C ALA A 71 -16.36 -5.37 15.94
N ALA A 72 -16.46 -4.05 15.86
CA ALA A 72 -17.74 -3.36 15.96
C ALA A 72 -18.57 -3.38 14.67
N LEU A 73 -17.95 -3.18 13.52
CA LEU A 73 -18.63 -2.99 12.24
C LEU A 73 -18.50 -4.19 11.27
N GLY A 74 -17.46 -5.03 11.45
CA GLY A 74 -17.09 -6.07 10.49
C GLY A 74 -16.35 -5.51 9.26
N ALA A 75 -15.75 -6.41 8.45
CA ALA A 75 -14.95 -6.03 7.29
C ALA A 75 -15.77 -5.29 6.22
N ARG A 76 -16.96 -5.80 5.93
CA ARG A 76 -17.86 -5.26 4.89
C ARG A 76 -18.26 -3.81 5.15
N ARG A 77 -18.74 -3.49 6.38
CA ARG A 77 -19.19 -2.13 6.72
C ARG A 77 -18.01 -1.19 6.90
N THR A 78 -16.90 -1.68 7.45
CA THR A 78 -15.66 -0.90 7.56
C THR A 78 -15.15 -0.50 6.18
N ALA A 79 -15.07 -1.43 5.22
CA ALA A 79 -14.65 -1.13 3.86
C ALA A 79 -15.56 -0.09 3.19
N ALA A 80 -16.89 -0.31 3.24
CA ALA A 80 -17.85 0.61 2.63
C ALA A 80 -17.82 2.00 3.27
N GLY A 81 -17.82 2.08 4.62
CA GLY A 81 -17.78 3.34 5.36
C GLY A 81 -16.49 4.12 5.13
N ALA A 82 -15.34 3.44 5.19
CA ALA A 82 -14.03 4.04 4.97
C ALA A 82 -13.89 4.56 3.52
N ALA A 83 -14.42 3.83 2.53
CA ALA A 83 -14.40 4.27 1.13
C ALA A 83 -15.29 5.50 0.90
N VAL A 84 -16.50 5.56 1.48
CA VAL A 84 -17.40 6.70 1.35
C VAL A 84 -16.81 7.93 2.03
N LEU A 85 -16.33 7.79 3.26
CA LEU A 85 -15.70 8.90 4.00
C LEU A 85 -14.40 9.35 3.32
N GLY A 86 -13.54 8.41 2.93
CA GLY A 86 -12.30 8.71 2.21
C GLY A 86 -12.53 9.38 0.86
N GLY A 87 -13.53 8.92 0.11
CA GLY A 87 -13.94 9.56 -1.16
C GLY A 87 -14.47 10.99 -0.96
N GLY A 88 -15.27 11.22 0.07
CA GLY A 88 -15.75 12.56 0.45
C GLY A 88 -14.62 13.49 0.90
N LEU A 89 -13.69 12.98 1.73
CA LEU A 89 -12.51 13.73 2.16
C LEU A 89 -11.61 14.06 0.97
N LEU A 90 -11.36 13.11 0.05
CA LEU A 90 -10.61 13.35 -1.17
C LEU A 90 -11.26 14.45 -2.01
N GLY A 91 -12.58 14.36 -2.26
CA GLY A 91 -13.32 15.36 -3.03
C GLY A 91 -13.21 16.76 -2.43
N SER A 92 -13.22 16.86 -1.11
CA SER A 92 -13.22 18.15 -0.40
C SER A 92 -11.84 18.80 -0.24
N VAL A 93 -10.73 18.12 -0.58
CA VAL A 93 -9.37 18.67 -0.40
C VAL A 93 -9.16 19.98 -1.17
N LEU A 94 -9.77 20.13 -2.34
CA LEU A 94 -9.71 21.35 -3.16
C LEU A 94 -10.98 22.21 -3.09
N ALA A 95 -11.90 21.94 -2.15
CA ALA A 95 -13.18 22.64 -2.08
C ALA A 95 -13.05 24.07 -1.52
N PHE A 96 -12.06 24.34 -0.68
CA PHE A 96 -11.93 25.60 0.03
C PHE A 96 -10.56 26.23 -0.25
N GLN A 97 -10.56 27.45 -0.79
CA GLN A 97 -9.35 28.27 -0.90
C GLN A 97 -9.04 28.93 0.46
N GLY A 98 -7.75 29.06 0.78
CA GLY A 98 -7.33 29.72 2.01
C GLY A 98 -7.61 28.94 3.29
N LEU A 99 -7.81 27.62 3.18
CA LEU A 99 -7.97 26.77 4.35
C LEU A 99 -6.72 26.85 5.24
N PRO A 100 -6.87 27.13 6.56
CA PRO A 100 -5.72 27.10 7.46
C PRO A 100 -4.98 25.75 7.40
N MET A 101 -3.65 25.80 7.41
CA MET A 101 -2.81 24.60 7.31
C MET A 101 -3.17 23.52 8.34
N SER A 102 -3.54 23.93 9.56
CA SER A 102 -3.99 23.00 10.61
C SER A 102 -5.24 22.20 10.22
N LEU A 103 -6.21 22.83 9.55
CA LEU A 103 -7.42 22.14 9.10
C LEU A 103 -7.13 21.21 7.92
N LEU A 104 -6.26 21.62 6.98
CA LEU A 104 -5.79 20.76 5.91
C LEU A 104 -5.10 19.51 6.47
N LEU A 105 -4.21 19.67 7.45
CA LEU A 105 -3.54 18.54 8.10
C LEU A 105 -4.53 17.59 8.78
N VAL A 106 -5.51 18.11 9.52
CA VAL A 106 -6.56 17.28 10.16
C VAL A 106 -7.38 16.52 9.11
N GLN A 107 -7.76 17.18 8.01
CA GLN A 107 -8.47 16.53 6.91
C GLN A 107 -7.66 15.40 6.28
N VAL A 108 -6.37 15.63 6.06
CA VAL A 108 -5.49 14.64 5.43
C VAL A 108 -5.15 13.50 6.40
N VAL A 109 -5.04 13.75 7.72
CA VAL A 109 -4.97 12.69 8.75
C VAL A 109 -6.22 11.81 8.67
N ALA A 110 -7.41 12.40 8.59
CA ALA A 110 -8.66 11.65 8.46
C ALA A 110 -8.72 10.84 7.15
N LEU A 111 -8.25 11.42 6.04
CA LEU A 111 -8.16 10.72 4.74
C LEU A 111 -7.23 9.52 4.82
N GLY A 112 -6.02 9.68 5.38
CA GLY A 112 -5.07 8.60 5.58
C GLY A 112 -5.61 7.48 6.47
N ALA A 113 -6.32 7.84 7.54
CA ALA A 113 -6.99 6.88 8.41
C ALA A 113 -8.07 6.08 7.66
N CYS A 114 -8.88 6.75 6.83
CA CYS A 114 -9.89 6.07 5.99
C CYS A 114 -9.23 5.11 4.98
N MET A 115 -8.17 5.54 4.29
CA MET A 115 -7.43 4.69 3.34
C MET A 115 -6.89 3.43 4.02
N CYS A 116 -6.29 3.57 5.21
CA CYS A 116 -5.75 2.45 5.97
C CYS A 116 -6.86 1.51 6.51
N LEU A 117 -7.94 2.04 7.07
CA LEU A 117 -9.07 1.21 7.52
C LEU A 117 -9.72 0.46 6.36
N PHE A 118 -9.79 1.07 5.18
CA PHE A 118 -10.26 0.42 3.97
C PHE A 118 -9.34 -0.74 3.60
N ASP A 119 -8.03 -0.51 3.56
CA ASP A 119 -7.03 -1.54 3.26
C ASP A 119 -7.07 -2.70 4.27
N VAL A 120 -7.09 -2.41 5.57
CA VAL A 120 -7.19 -3.42 6.63
C VAL A 120 -8.43 -4.29 6.49
N ALA A 121 -9.58 -3.67 6.19
CA ALA A 121 -10.83 -4.39 5.98
C ALA A 121 -10.75 -5.34 4.77
N LEU A 122 -10.13 -4.90 3.69
CA LEU A 122 -9.96 -5.70 2.47
C LEU A 122 -8.96 -6.85 2.66
N ASN A 123 -7.86 -6.59 3.34
CA ASN A 123 -6.88 -7.64 3.66
C ASN A 123 -7.49 -8.70 4.59
N THR A 124 -8.32 -8.31 5.56
CA THR A 124 -9.04 -9.24 6.43
C THR A 124 -10.03 -10.12 5.65
N GLU A 125 -10.79 -9.52 4.72
CA GLU A 125 -11.68 -10.29 3.83
C GLU A 125 -10.88 -11.22 2.92
N GLY A 126 -9.76 -10.74 2.35
CA GLY A 126 -8.87 -11.54 1.49
C GLY A 126 -8.33 -12.77 2.20
N THR A 127 -7.80 -12.62 3.41
CA THR A 127 -7.30 -13.76 4.22
C THR A 127 -8.42 -14.73 4.59
N THR A 128 -9.62 -14.23 4.85
CA THR A 128 -10.79 -15.07 5.10
C THR A 128 -11.17 -15.89 3.86
N LEU A 129 -11.12 -15.27 2.67
CA LEU A 129 -11.39 -15.95 1.39
C LEU A 129 -10.34 -17.00 1.04
N GLU A 130 -9.05 -16.78 1.40
CA GLU A 130 -8.00 -17.80 1.25
C GLU A 130 -8.27 -19.01 2.14
N ARG A 131 -8.54 -18.75 3.44
CA ARG A 131 -8.82 -19.78 4.41
C ARG A 131 -10.03 -20.64 4.04
N LEU A 132 -11.15 -20.00 3.63
CA LEU A 132 -12.38 -20.71 3.26
C LEU A 132 -12.28 -21.39 1.89
N GLY A 133 -11.49 -20.84 0.99
CA GLY A 133 -11.41 -21.29 -0.39
C GLY A 133 -10.24 -22.21 -0.71
N GLY A 134 -9.30 -22.43 0.23
CA GLY A 134 -8.14 -23.31 0.07
C GLY A 134 -7.19 -22.93 -1.08
N ARG A 135 -7.21 -21.67 -1.54
CA ARG A 135 -6.38 -21.19 -2.65
C ARG A 135 -5.89 -19.77 -2.37
N PRO A 136 -4.61 -19.47 -2.65
CA PRO A 136 -4.06 -18.13 -2.49
C PRO A 136 -4.77 -17.15 -3.43
N VAL A 137 -5.15 -15.97 -2.93
CA VAL A 137 -5.80 -14.91 -3.70
C VAL A 137 -5.16 -13.53 -3.47
N MET A 138 -4.34 -13.35 -2.44
CA MET A 138 -3.80 -12.05 -2.05
C MET A 138 -2.97 -11.39 -3.14
N SER A 139 -2.12 -12.14 -3.85
CA SER A 139 -1.31 -11.63 -4.96
C SER A 139 -2.19 -10.98 -6.04
N HIS A 140 -3.28 -11.66 -6.42
CA HIS A 140 -4.25 -11.12 -7.37
C HIS A 140 -5.01 -9.90 -6.83
N LEU A 141 -5.35 -9.88 -5.54
CA LEU A 141 -6.03 -8.73 -4.92
C LEU A 141 -5.13 -7.49 -4.94
N HIS A 142 -3.87 -7.62 -4.55
CA HIS A 142 -2.90 -6.52 -4.65
C HIS A 142 -2.57 -6.13 -6.11
N GLY A 143 -2.65 -7.08 -7.04
CA GLY A 143 -2.62 -6.79 -8.48
C GLY A 143 -3.78 -5.89 -8.90
N MET A 144 -5.02 -6.17 -8.43
CA MET A 144 -6.20 -5.33 -8.68
C MET A 144 -6.06 -3.93 -8.06
N PHE A 145 -5.44 -3.81 -6.88
CA PHE A 145 -5.08 -2.53 -6.28
C PHE A 145 -4.19 -1.71 -7.22
N SER A 146 -3.14 -2.32 -7.77
CA SER A 146 -2.22 -1.63 -8.71
C SER A 146 -2.92 -1.25 -10.02
N VAL A 147 -3.84 -2.10 -10.55
CA VAL A 147 -4.72 -1.74 -11.67
C VAL A 147 -5.57 -0.52 -11.32
N GLY A 148 -6.12 -0.48 -10.10
CA GLY A 148 -6.88 0.66 -9.60
C GLY A 148 -6.05 1.95 -9.58
N GLY A 149 -4.81 1.89 -9.08
CA GLY A 149 -3.88 3.01 -9.08
C GLY A 149 -3.58 3.53 -10.49
N MET A 150 -3.34 2.62 -11.43
CA MET A 150 -3.19 2.93 -12.85
C MET A 150 -4.44 3.65 -13.40
N LEU A 151 -5.63 3.10 -13.15
CA LEU A 151 -6.88 3.66 -13.66
C LEU A 151 -7.20 5.02 -13.02
N GLY A 152 -6.95 5.18 -11.72
CA GLY A 152 -7.14 6.45 -11.00
C GLY A 152 -6.25 7.55 -11.56
N ALA A 153 -4.95 7.31 -11.67
CA ALA A 153 -4.00 8.27 -12.23
C ALA A 153 -4.23 8.49 -13.73
N GLY A 154 -4.55 7.45 -14.49
CA GLY A 154 -4.89 7.55 -15.91
C GLY A 154 -6.16 8.37 -16.16
N ALA A 155 -7.18 8.20 -15.32
CA ALA A 155 -8.40 9.02 -15.38
C ALA A 155 -8.09 10.50 -15.10
N VAL A 156 -7.27 10.78 -14.08
CA VAL A 156 -6.79 12.14 -13.79
C VAL A 156 -6.05 12.73 -15.00
N ALA A 157 -5.13 11.98 -15.59
CA ALA A 157 -4.39 12.40 -16.78
C ALA A 157 -5.34 12.76 -17.94
N ALA A 158 -6.29 11.88 -18.24
CA ALA A 158 -7.27 12.07 -19.32
C ALA A 158 -8.17 13.28 -19.06
N LEU A 159 -8.74 13.40 -17.86
CA LEU A 159 -9.65 14.49 -17.49
C LEU A 159 -8.94 15.85 -17.45
N LEU A 160 -7.68 15.92 -16.99
CA LEU A 160 -6.86 17.13 -17.09
C LEU A 160 -6.55 17.47 -18.54
N GLY A 161 -6.32 16.48 -19.39
CA GLY A 161 -6.05 16.66 -20.82
C GLY A 161 -7.22 17.28 -21.59
N VAL A 162 -8.45 17.06 -21.15
CA VAL A 162 -9.66 17.68 -21.72
C VAL A 162 -10.11 18.92 -20.94
N GLY A 163 -9.31 19.41 -19.99
CA GLY A 163 -9.56 20.68 -19.30
C GLY A 163 -10.54 20.62 -18.13
N ILE A 164 -10.90 19.44 -17.63
CA ILE A 164 -11.75 19.31 -16.44
C ILE A 164 -10.98 19.79 -15.21
N ALA A 165 -11.61 20.67 -14.43
CA ALA A 165 -10.99 21.25 -13.24
C ALA A 165 -10.65 20.16 -12.17
N PRO A 166 -9.47 20.24 -11.50
CA PRO A 166 -9.05 19.25 -10.51
C PRO A 166 -10.07 18.99 -9.38
N ALA A 167 -10.73 20.03 -8.88
CA ALA A 167 -11.75 19.87 -7.85
C ALA A 167 -12.95 19.03 -8.32
N VAL A 168 -13.40 19.21 -9.56
CA VAL A 168 -14.49 18.40 -10.14
C VAL A 168 -14.06 16.94 -10.28
N GLN A 169 -12.81 16.71 -10.68
CA GLN A 169 -12.25 15.35 -10.80
C GLN A 169 -12.22 14.64 -9.45
N LEU A 170 -11.72 15.32 -8.40
CA LEU A 170 -11.63 14.71 -7.07
C LEU A 170 -13.01 14.38 -6.49
N TRP A 171 -14.02 15.25 -6.68
CA TRP A 171 -15.38 14.95 -6.29
C TRP A 171 -15.98 13.79 -7.10
N GLY A 172 -15.76 13.76 -8.41
CA GLY A 172 -16.25 12.70 -9.31
C GLY A 172 -15.61 11.34 -8.98
N LEU A 173 -14.29 11.31 -8.84
CA LEU A 173 -13.55 10.10 -8.50
C LEU A 173 -13.85 9.63 -7.06
N GLY A 174 -13.88 10.55 -6.09
CA GLY A 174 -14.23 10.24 -4.71
C GLY A 174 -15.65 9.70 -4.56
N GLY A 175 -16.61 10.30 -5.26
CA GLY A 175 -18.00 9.81 -5.31
C GLY A 175 -18.10 8.45 -5.99
N GLY A 176 -17.37 8.25 -7.10
CA GLY A 176 -17.27 6.96 -7.80
C GLY A 176 -16.68 5.86 -6.92
N VAL A 177 -15.63 6.18 -6.15
CA VAL A 177 -15.03 5.28 -5.14
C VAL A 177 -16.06 4.89 -4.09
N GLY A 178 -16.74 5.86 -3.47
CA GLY A 178 -17.77 5.60 -2.45
C GLY A 178 -18.90 4.72 -2.99
N LEU A 179 -19.44 5.06 -4.17
CA LEU A 179 -20.51 4.29 -4.81
C LEU A 179 -20.04 2.88 -5.20
N GLY A 180 -18.89 2.77 -5.82
CA GLY A 180 -18.31 1.48 -6.23
C GLY A 180 -18.07 0.55 -5.04
N ALA A 181 -17.56 1.10 -3.93
CA ALA A 181 -17.37 0.35 -2.70
C ALA A 181 -18.70 -0.09 -2.07
N LEU A 182 -19.72 0.77 -2.02
CA LEU A 182 -21.05 0.42 -1.52
C LEU A 182 -21.71 -0.71 -2.35
N VAL A 183 -21.60 -0.65 -3.67
CA VAL A 183 -22.12 -1.68 -4.55
C VAL A 183 -21.37 -2.99 -4.36
N ALA A 184 -20.03 -2.94 -4.38
CA ALA A 184 -19.19 -4.13 -4.21
C ALA A 184 -19.36 -4.77 -2.83
N ALA A 185 -19.53 -3.97 -1.76
CA ALA A 185 -19.76 -4.48 -0.42
C ALA A 185 -20.95 -5.42 -0.30
N ARG A 186 -21.97 -5.27 -1.17
CA ARG A 186 -23.14 -6.20 -1.19
C ARG A 186 -22.76 -7.62 -1.56
N GLY A 187 -21.66 -7.81 -2.29
CA GLY A 187 -21.13 -9.12 -2.68
C GLY A 187 -20.15 -9.74 -1.69
N MET A 188 -19.61 -8.98 -0.73
CA MET A 188 -18.69 -9.48 0.30
C MET A 188 -19.42 -10.48 1.24
N LEU A 189 -18.63 -11.29 1.94
CA LEU A 189 -19.18 -12.24 2.91
C LEU A 189 -20.06 -11.51 3.95
N PRO A 190 -21.22 -12.08 4.31
CA PRO A 190 -22.03 -11.54 5.39
C PRO A 190 -21.24 -11.63 6.69
N GLU A 191 -21.38 -10.62 7.54
CA GLU A 191 -20.83 -10.65 8.89
C GLU A 191 -21.48 -11.83 9.62
N GLN A 192 -20.69 -12.87 9.90
CA GLN A 192 -21.17 -14.00 10.69
C GLN A 192 -21.58 -13.45 12.04
N GLY A 193 -22.83 -13.73 12.41
CA GLY A 193 -23.52 -13.11 13.53
C GLY A 193 -22.66 -13.01 14.77
N ARG A 194 -22.79 -11.89 15.46
CA ARG A 194 -22.21 -11.62 16.77
C ARG A 194 -22.60 -12.75 17.73
N GLU A 195 -21.82 -13.81 17.82
CA GLU A 195 -21.81 -14.60 19.02
C GLU A 195 -21.13 -13.76 20.10
N HIS A 196 -21.90 -13.49 21.13
CA HIS A 196 -21.57 -12.62 22.24
C HIS A 196 -20.23 -12.99 22.87
N GLY A 197 -19.30 -12.05 22.91
CA GLY A 197 -18.42 -11.90 24.06
C GLY A 197 -17.06 -12.59 24.03
N GLN A 198 -16.40 -12.78 22.88
CA GLN A 198 -14.94 -12.95 22.91
C GLN A 198 -14.28 -12.10 21.83
N PRO A 199 -13.25 -11.30 22.16
CA PRO A 199 -12.38 -10.73 21.16
C PRO A 199 -11.66 -11.92 20.50
N GLN A 200 -11.98 -12.20 19.24
CA GLN A 200 -11.19 -13.13 18.44
C GLN A 200 -9.84 -12.45 18.16
N GLY A 201 -8.97 -12.53 19.15
CA GLY A 201 -7.53 -12.48 18.92
C GLY A 201 -7.18 -13.59 17.96
N CYS A 202 -6.25 -13.33 17.06
CA CYS A 202 -5.70 -14.30 16.14
C CYS A 202 -5.55 -15.66 16.85
N GLU A 203 -6.43 -16.62 16.53
CA GLU A 203 -6.23 -17.99 17.01
C GLU A 203 -4.99 -18.55 16.31
N PRO A 204 -4.03 -19.09 17.08
CA PRO A 204 -2.90 -19.78 16.50
C PRO A 204 -3.40 -21.04 15.79
N TRP A 205 -2.77 -21.37 14.68
CA TRP A 205 -2.90 -22.66 14.00
C TRP A 205 -2.74 -23.80 15.02
N GLN A 206 -3.85 -24.40 15.48
CA GLN A 206 -3.78 -25.66 16.21
C GLN A 206 -3.66 -26.79 15.21
N ASN A 207 -2.50 -27.42 15.20
CA ASN A 207 -2.25 -28.71 14.60
C ASN A 207 -3.31 -29.71 15.07
N GLN A 208 -4.09 -30.25 14.14
CA GLN A 208 -4.71 -31.54 14.33
C GLN A 208 -3.61 -32.59 14.26
N THR A 209 -3.06 -32.96 15.41
CA THR A 209 -2.46 -34.26 15.62
C THR A 209 -3.14 -34.87 16.82
N GLN A 210 -3.73 -36.04 16.56
CA GLN A 210 -4.39 -36.91 17.53
C GLN A 210 -3.46 -37.32 18.67
N ASP A 211 -4.08 -37.34 19.84
CA ASP A 211 -3.85 -38.21 20.99
C ASP A 211 -2.46 -38.81 21.23
N THR A 212 -1.77 -38.25 22.20
CA THR A 212 -1.12 -39.07 23.25
C THR A 212 -0.97 -38.24 24.53
N GLU A 213 -1.55 -38.74 25.58
CA GLU A 213 -1.50 -38.23 26.95
C GLU A 213 -0.06 -38.11 27.45
N GLN A 214 0.34 -36.96 27.95
CA GLN A 214 1.31 -36.83 29.05
C GLN A 214 1.05 -35.55 29.86
N PRO A 215 1.10 -35.64 31.22
CA PRO A 215 0.74 -34.53 32.10
C PRO A 215 1.92 -33.63 32.44
N GLY A 216 1.66 -32.33 32.42
CA GLY A 216 2.48 -31.32 33.10
C GLY A 216 3.48 -30.60 32.24
N MET A 217 3.10 -29.42 31.81
CA MET A 217 3.91 -28.21 31.92
C MET A 217 3.24 -27.00 31.22
N LEU A 218 2.98 -25.99 32.05
CA LEU A 218 2.89 -24.58 31.72
C LEU A 218 2.07 -24.16 30.46
N GLN A 219 0.83 -23.80 30.70
CA GLN A 219 0.04 -22.94 29.80
C GLN A 219 0.75 -21.62 29.61
N MET A 220 1.55 -21.51 28.56
CA MET A 220 1.96 -20.22 28.02
C MET A 220 0.88 -19.76 27.04
N THR A 221 0.00 -18.90 27.50
CA THR A 221 -0.81 -18.05 26.61
C THR A 221 0.13 -17.26 25.73
N PRO A 222 0.06 -17.37 24.38
CA PRO A 222 0.84 -16.48 23.53
C PRO A 222 0.14 -15.13 23.47
N GLN A 223 0.45 -14.23 24.38
CA GLN A 223 0.29 -12.81 24.12
C GLN A 223 1.28 -12.50 23.00
N ALA A 224 0.79 -12.00 21.88
CA ALA A 224 1.63 -11.46 20.82
C ALA A 224 2.30 -10.19 21.38
N HIS A 225 3.39 -10.38 22.14
CA HIS A 225 4.22 -9.29 22.57
C HIS A 225 4.94 -8.75 21.33
N PHE A 226 4.73 -7.46 21.04
CA PHE A 226 5.55 -6.72 20.10
C PHE A 226 7.02 -6.92 20.51
N ALA A 227 7.75 -7.71 19.73
CA ALA A 227 9.18 -7.90 19.91
C ALA A 227 9.90 -7.04 18.86
N TRP A 228 10.82 -6.20 19.30
CA TRP A 228 11.73 -5.52 18.39
C TRP A 228 12.46 -6.57 17.53
N PRO A 229 12.49 -6.39 16.20
CA PRO A 229 13.18 -7.34 15.32
C PRO A 229 14.66 -7.39 15.69
N ARG A 230 15.18 -8.61 15.82
CA ARG A 230 16.59 -8.88 16.12
C ARG A 230 17.13 -9.90 15.13
N GLY A 231 18.45 -9.89 14.91
CA GLY A 231 19.09 -10.83 14.01
C GLY A 231 18.51 -10.78 12.59
N PRO A 232 18.12 -11.93 11.98
CA PRO A 232 17.58 -11.98 10.63
C PRO A 232 16.32 -11.12 10.43
N LEU A 233 15.43 -11.03 11.43
CA LEU A 233 14.23 -10.19 11.35
C LEU A 233 14.55 -8.70 11.25
N LEU A 234 15.61 -8.23 11.88
CA LEU A 234 16.05 -6.84 11.75
C LEU A 234 16.53 -6.54 10.31
N VAL A 235 17.29 -7.46 9.72
CA VAL A 235 17.74 -7.32 8.33
C VAL A 235 16.55 -7.28 7.39
N ILE A 236 15.61 -8.22 7.52
CA ILE A 236 14.38 -8.25 6.69
C ILE A 236 13.55 -6.99 6.92
N GLY A 237 13.39 -6.53 8.17
CA GLY A 237 12.67 -5.30 8.49
C GLY A 237 13.29 -4.06 7.85
N LEU A 238 14.62 -3.92 7.85
CA LEU A 238 15.33 -2.83 7.19
C LEU A 238 15.20 -2.89 5.66
N LEU A 239 15.17 -4.09 5.07
CA LEU A 239 14.92 -4.25 3.64
C LEU A 239 13.47 -3.89 3.27
N ILE A 240 12.49 -4.27 4.09
CA ILE A 240 11.09 -3.86 3.90
C ILE A 240 10.97 -2.33 4.02
N LEU A 241 11.63 -1.72 5.02
CA LEU A 241 11.68 -0.27 5.17
C LEU A 241 12.24 0.41 3.91
N ALA A 242 13.35 -0.08 3.37
CA ALA A 242 13.93 0.46 2.14
C ALA A 242 12.95 0.32 0.96
N GLY A 243 12.32 -0.85 0.79
CA GLY A 243 11.33 -1.09 -0.26
C GLY A 243 10.12 -0.19 -0.17
N MET A 244 9.55 -0.06 1.03
CA MET A 244 8.39 0.79 1.28
C MET A 244 8.72 2.28 1.15
N THR A 245 9.94 2.70 1.53
CA THR A 245 10.39 4.07 1.29
C THR A 245 10.50 4.36 -0.20
N ALA A 246 11.07 3.44 -1.00
CA ALA A 246 11.17 3.60 -2.45
C ALA A 246 9.80 3.61 -3.13
N GLU A 247 8.91 2.68 -2.76
CA GLU A 247 7.55 2.59 -3.30
C GLU A 247 6.72 3.84 -2.93
N GLY A 248 6.76 4.28 -1.66
CA GLY A 248 6.09 5.49 -1.20
C GLY A 248 6.61 6.75 -1.89
N ALA A 249 7.93 6.86 -2.08
CA ALA A 249 8.53 7.95 -2.82
C ALA A 249 7.99 8.05 -4.26
N MET A 250 7.81 6.91 -4.93
CA MET A 250 7.22 6.90 -6.27
C MET A 250 5.75 7.34 -6.25
N TYR A 251 4.94 6.86 -5.29
CA TYR A 251 3.54 7.25 -5.19
C TYR A 251 3.35 8.75 -4.89
N ASP A 252 4.20 9.33 -4.06
CA ASP A 252 4.04 10.70 -3.60
C ASP A 252 4.72 11.74 -4.50
N TRP A 253 5.83 11.41 -5.15
CA TRP A 253 6.71 12.39 -5.77
C TRP A 253 6.93 12.24 -7.27
N CYS A 254 6.56 11.09 -7.90
CA CYS A 254 6.85 10.88 -9.33
C CYS A 254 6.11 11.88 -10.24
N VAL A 255 4.87 12.26 -9.90
CA VAL A 255 4.08 13.23 -10.68
C VAL A 255 4.67 14.63 -10.53
N LEU A 256 5.04 14.99 -9.29
CA LEU A 256 5.70 16.28 -9.02
C LEU A 256 7.04 16.40 -9.75
N TYR A 257 7.85 15.33 -9.73
CA TYR A 257 9.12 15.29 -10.46
C TYR A 257 8.95 15.55 -11.95
N LEU A 258 8.01 14.87 -12.59
CA LEU A 258 7.72 15.08 -14.01
C LEU A 258 7.24 16.50 -14.29
N GLN A 259 6.45 17.08 -13.41
CA GLN A 259 5.93 18.43 -13.58
C GLN A 259 6.98 19.51 -13.31
N GLN A 260 7.68 19.42 -12.19
CA GLN A 260 8.56 20.50 -11.72
C GLN A 260 9.95 20.45 -12.32
N GLU A 261 10.56 19.25 -12.39
CA GLU A 261 11.93 19.08 -12.86
C GLU A 261 11.99 18.88 -14.38
N LEU A 262 10.96 18.23 -14.98
CA LEU A 262 10.94 17.94 -16.41
C LEU A 262 9.94 18.80 -17.20
N GLY A 263 9.28 19.77 -16.55
CA GLY A 263 8.40 20.75 -17.20
C GLY A 263 7.16 20.16 -17.87
N GLN A 264 6.74 18.93 -17.47
CA GLN A 264 5.59 18.31 -18.09
C GLN A 264 4.28 18.92 -17.58
N PRO A 265 3.26 19.12 -18.45
CA PRO A 265 1.93 19.45 -17.98
C PRO A 265 1.41 18.35 -17.07
N GLN A 266 0.61 18.70 -16.05
CA GLN A 266 0.16 17.72 -15.04
C GLN A 266 -0.57 16.52 -15.66
N SER A 267 -1.29 16.71 -16.77
CA SER A 267 -1.95 15.64 -17.52
C SER A 267 -0.96 14.57 -18.01
N GLN A 268 0.22 14.98 -18.47
CA GLN A 268 1.28 14.05 -18.89
C GLN A 268 2.08 13.53 -17.68
N ALA A 269 2.30 14.36 -16.68
CA ALA A 269 2.99 13.96 -15.46
C ALA A 269 2.25 12.85 -14.70
N ALA A 270 0.91 12.90 -14.64
CA ALA A 270 0.07 11.86 -14.03
C ALA A 270 0.22 10.48 -14.71
N LEU A 271 0.60 10.43 -16.01
CA LEU A 271 0.92 9.18 -16.70
C LEU A 271 2.13 8.45 -16.08
N GLY A 272 3.06 9.18 -15.45
CA GLY A 272 4.20 8.57 -14.74
C GLY A 272 3.73 7.65 -13.61
N TYR A 273 2.77 8.10 -12.80
CA TYR A 273 2.15 7.28 -11.78
C TYR A 273 1.39 6.09 -12.40
N ALA A 274 0.62 6.34 -13.47
CA ALA A 274 -0.14 5.28 -14.13
C ALA A 274 0.76 4.18 -14.69
N VAL A 275 1.87 4.55 -15.33
CA VAL A 275 2.86 3.60 -15.88
C VAL A 275 3.57 2.81 -14.77
N PHE A 276 3.99 3.46 -13.68
CA PHE A 276 4.54 2.81 -12.50
C PHE A 276 3.57 1.76 -11.93
N SER A 277 2.30 2.15 -11.72
CA SER A 277 1.27 1.25 -11.18
C SER A 277 0.90 0.12 -12.14
N ALA A 278 0.89 0.39 -13.45
CA ALA A 278 0.62 -0.63 -14.48
C ALA A 278 1.67 -1.73 -14.48
N SER A 279 2.96 -1.35 -14.48
CA SER A 279 4.07 -2.31 -14.46
C SER A 279 4.09 -3.12 -13.16
N MET A 280 3.78 -2.47 -12.04
CA MET A 280 3.63 -3.15 -10.76
C MET A 280 2.47 -4.16 -10.79
N ALA A 281 1.33 -3.81 -11.39
CA ALA A 281 0.20 -4.73 -11.56
C ALA A 281 0.59 -5.97 -12.38
N VAL A 282 1.23 -5.78 -13.54
CA VAL A 282 1.70 -6.88 -14.40
C VAL A 282 2.64 -7.80 -13.65
N SER A 283 3.59 -7.23 -12.91
CA SER A 283 4.58 -7.99 -12.14
C SER A 283 3.93 -8.73 -10.96
N ARG A 284 2.93 -8.15 -10.28
CA ARG A 284 2.19 -8.81 -9.20
C ARG A 284 1.33 -9.97 -9.72
N PHE A 285 0.68 -9.85 -10.87
CA PHE A 285 -0.07 -10.95 -11.48
C PHE A 285 0.83 -12.09 -11.96
N GLY A 286 2.04 -11.78 -12.46
CA GLY A 286 3.04 -12.77 -12.86
C GLY A 286 3.92 -13.28 -11.71
N GLY A 287 3.86 -12.66 -10.54
CA GLY A 287 4.79 -12.85 -9.44
C GLY A 287 4.84 -14.28 -8.91
N ASP A 288 3.70 -14.91 -8.73
CA ASP A 288 3.63 -16.30 -8.23
C ASP A 288 4.29 -17.28 -9.22
N ALA A 289 4.13 -17.07 -10.53
CA ALA A 289 4.77 -17.89 -11.54
C ALA A 289 6.30 -17.66 -11.59
N LEU A 290 6.76 -16.44 -11.33
CA LEU A 290 8.19 -16.12 -11.24
C LEU A 290 8.82 -16.76 -10.00
N ARG A 291 8.16 -16.64 -8.83
CA ARG A 291 8.61 -17.24 -7.57
C ARG A 291 8.61 -18.77 -7.61
N ALA A 292 7.76 -19.39 -8.42
CA ALA A 292 7.75 -20.84 -8.63
C ALA A 292 8.91 -21.33 -9.50
N ARG A 293 9.58 -20.44 -10.26
CA ARG A 293 10.64 -20.81 -11.22
C ARG A 293 12.04 -20.34 -10.83
N PHE A 294 12.10 -19.26 -10.05
CA PHE A 294 13.35 -18.61 -9.71
C PHE A 294 13.48 -18.45 -8.21
N ASP A 295 14.72 -18.50 -7.72
CA ASP A 295 15.04 -18.22 -6.31
C ASP A 295 14.58 -16.83 -5.89
N GLU A 296 13.96 -16.72 -4.71
CA GLU A 296 13.39 -15.47 -4.19
C GLU A 296 14.46 -14.38 -3.97
N ALA A 297 15.65 -14.77 -3.47
CA ALA A 297 16.75 -13.83 -3.26
C ALA A 297 17.30 -13.30 -4.60
N LEU A 298 17.31 -14.14 -5.64
CA LEU A 298 17.71 -13.75 -7.00
C LEU A 298 16.71 -12.77 -7.61
N LEU A 299 15.39 -13.05 -7.48
CA LEU A 299 14.34 -12.15 -7.96
C LEU A 299 14.41 -10.79 -7.26
N LEU A 300 14.57 -10.79 -5.93
CA LEU A 300 14.71 -9.57 -5.15
C LEU A 300 15.95 -8.76 -5.58
N ARG A 301 17.09 -9.45 -5.75
CA ARG A 301 18.36 -8.81 -6.14
C ARG A 301 18.27 -8.17 -7.51
N TRP A 302 17.81 -8.91 -8.53
CA TRP A 302 17.71 -8.39 -9.89
C TRP A 302 16.63 -7.32 -10.02
N GLY A 303 15.46 -7.52 -9.42
CA GLY A 303 14.40 -6.51 -9.42
C GLY A 303 14.86 -5.19 -8.81
N ALA A 304 15.50 -5.25 -7.64
CA ALA A 304 16.04 -4.07 -6.97
C ALA A 304 17.22 -3.42 -7.73
N THR A 305 18.11 -4.22 -8.33
CA THR A 305 19.22 -3.70 -9.14
C THR A 305 18.70 -2.95 -10.36
N LEU A 306 17.74 -3.55 -11.09
CA LEU A 306 17.12 -2.93 -12.26
C LEU A 306 16.37 -1.65 -11.86
N ALA A 307 15.66 -1.65 -10.75
CA ALA A 307 14.98 -0.46 -10.24
C ALA A 307 15.97 0.66 -9.88
N ALA A 308 17.06 0.34 -9.19
CA ALA A 308 18.11 1.30 -8.86
C ALA A 308 18.76 1.91 -10.12
N ALA A 309 19.14 1.05 -11.07
CA ALA A 309 19.75 1.49 -12.33
C ALA A 309 18.80 2.35 -13.16
N ALA A 310 17.52 1.92 -13.30
CA ALA A 310 16.52 2.66 -14.03
C ALA A 310 16.26 4.04 -13.42
N MET A 311 16.11 4.10 -12.08
CA MET A 311 15.92 5.39 -11.41
C MET A 311 17.14 6.30 -11.54
N ALA A 312 18.35 5.77 -11.43
CA ALA A 312 19.58 6.54 -11.67
C ALA A 312 19.61 7.13 -13.10
N VAL A 313 19.26 6.33 -14.12
CA VAL A 313 19.17 6.80 -15.51
C VAL A 313 18.10 7.89 -15.66
N VAL A 314 16.93 7.74 -14.99
CA VAL A 314 15.89 8.79 -14.98
C VAL A 314 16.44 10.11 -14.45
N LEU A 315 17.09 10.09 -13.29
CA LEU A 315 17.57 11.31 -12.63
C LEU A 315 18.73 11.96 -13.41
N LEU A 316 19.52 11.19 -14.13
CA LEU A 316 20.65 11.70 -14.93
C LEU A 316 20.22 12.19 -16.31
N SER A 317 19.18 11.59 -16.92
CA SER A 317 18.79 11.92 -18.29
C SER A 317 17.98 13.18 -18.42
N ALA A 318 17.25 13.57 -17.37
CA ALA A 318 16.30 14.69 -17.36
C ALA A 318 15.33 14.70 -18.56
N HIS A 319 14.92 13.52 -19.05
CA HIS A 319 14.08 13.36 -20.23
C HIS A 319 12.75 12.65 -19.88
N PRO A 320 11.58 13.23 -20.24
CA PRO A 320 10.28 12.70 -19.83
C PRO A 320 10.00 11.25 -20.26
N VAL A 321 10.35 10.88 -21.49
CA VAL A 321 10.15 9.51 -21.99
C VAL A 321 11.00 8.51 -21.22
N VAL A 322 12.25 8.88 -20.91
CA VAL A 322 13.13 8.05 -20.07
C VAL A 322 12.56 7.90 -18.67
N ALA A 323 11.95 8.97 -18.13
CA ALA A 323 11.32 8.91 -16.81
C ALA A 323 10.11 7.96 -16.81
N TRP A 324 9.23 8.00 -17.81
CA TRP A 324 8.10 7.06 -17.89
C TRP A 324 8.58 5.59 -18.00
N LEU A 325 9.55 5.32 -18.87
CA LEU A 325 10.10 3.97 -19.02
C LEU A 325 10.84 3.51 -17.76
N GLY A 326 11.60 4.41 -17.15
CA GLY A 326 12.28 4.12 -15.89
C GLY A 326 11.31 3.84 -14.75
N PHE A 327 10.23 4.60 -14.62
CA PHE A 327 9.18 4.35 -13.62
C PHE A 327 8.49 3.00 -13.83
N ALA A 328 8.30 2.56 -15.10
CA ALA A 328 7.83 1.21 -15.37
C ALA A 328 8.80 0.15 -14.85
N VAL A 329 10.11 0.31 -15.08
CA VAL A 329 11.12 -0.62 -14.58
C VAL A 329 11.20 -0.62 -13.06
N VAL A 330 11.11 0.57 -12.41
CA VAL A 330 11.07 0.70 -10.95
C VAL A 330 9.85 -0.02 -10.39
N GLY A 331 8.66 0.19 -10.96
CA GLY A 331 7.43 -0.49 -10.53
C GLY A 331 7.52 -2.01 -10.66
N ALA A 332 8.04 -2.50 -11.77
CA ALA A 332 8.26 -3.94 -11.96
C ALA A 332 9.26 -4.52 -10.95
N GLY A 333 10.36 -3.81 -10.68
CA GLY A 333 11.40 -4.25 -9.75
C GLY A 333 10.98 -4.26 -8.28
N LEU A 334 10.11 -3.32 -7.87
CA LEU A 334 9.62 -3.24 -6.49
C LEU A 334 8.41 -4.15 -6.22
N ALA A 335 7.71 -4.63 -7.24
CA ALA A 335 6.44 -5.34 -7.10
C ALA A 335 6.48 -6.58 -6.20
N LEU A 336 7.61 -7.30 -6.19
CA LEU A 336 7.79 -8.56 -5.45
C LEU A 336 8.53 -8.38 -4.12
N VAL A 337 8.98 -7.17 -3.77
CA VAL A 337 9.76 -6.91 -2.55
C VAL A 337 8.97 -7.31 -1.30
N ALA A 338 7.76 -6.80 -1.16
CA ALA A 338 6.93 -7.09 0.01
C ALA A 338 6.56 -8.58 0.12
N PRO A 339 6.01 -9.26 -0.92
CA PRO A 339 5.65 -10.67 -0.78
C PRO A 339 6.85 -11.58 -0.52
N ILE A 340 8.02 -11.33 -1.09
CA ILE A 340 9.24 -12.11 -0.83
C ILE A 340 9.71 -11.91 0.62
N LEU A 341 9.81 -10.67 1.08
CA LEU A 341 10.36 -10.38 2.40
C LEU A 341 9.40 -10.77 3.53
N PHE A 342 8.08 -10.65 3.36
CA PHE A 342 7.12 -11.17 4.33
C PHE A 342 7.13 -12.69 4.41
N SER A 343 7.25 -13.38 3.27
CA SER A 343 7.43 -14.83 3.25
C SER A 343 8.70 -15.26 3.97
N ALA A 344 9.81 -14.58 3.71
CA ALA A 344 11.08 -14.84 4.38
C ALA A 344 11.01 -14.59 5.89
N ALA A 345 10.35 -13.53 6.33
CA ALA A 345 10.15 -13.25 7.75
C ALA A 345 9.35 -14.37 8.45
N ALA A 346 8.31 -14.88 7.81
CA ALA A 346 7.49 -15.96 8.36
C ALA A 346 8.25 -17.29 8.54
N ARG A 347 9.36 -17.48 7.83
CA ARG A 347 10.22 -18.69 7.90
C ARG A 347 11.35 -18.59 8.93
N VAL A 348 11.53 -17.45 9.61
CA VAL A 348 12.62 -17.29 10.58
C VAL A 348 12.41 -18.19 11.79
N PRO A 349 13.37 -19.08 12.13
CA PRO A 349 13.23 -20.03 13.23
C PRO A 349 13.11 -19.33 14.59
N GLY A 350 12.38 -19.96 15.51
CA GLY A 350 12.28 -19.52 16.92
C GLY A 350 11.29 -18.39 17.17
N VAL A 351 10.59 -17.90 16.15
CA VAL A 351 9.54 -16.87 16.27
C VAL A 351 8.29 -17.34 15.52
N SER A 352 7.11 -17.10 16.08
CA SER A 352 5.89 -17.43 15.36
C SER A 352 5.76 -16.60 14.09
N PRO A 353 5.25 -17.16 12.97
CA PRO A 353 5.08 -16.41 11.71
C PRO A 353 4.32 -15.10 11.87
N ALA A 354 3.27 -15.09 12.69
CA ALA A 354 2.49 -13.88 12.97
C ALA A 354 3.30 -12.79 13.68
N ALA A 355 4.09 -13.16 14.71
CA ALA A 355 4.95 -12.22 15.43
C ALA A 355 6.09 -11.71 14.54
N ALA A 356 6.69 -12.57 13.71
CA ALA A 356 7.72 -12.19 12.76
C ALA A 356 7.19 -11.17 11.73
N ILE A 357 6.05 -11.46 11.10
CA ILE A 357 5.42 -10.52 10.14
C ILE A 357 5.06 -9.21 10.83
N ALA A 358 4.42 -9.23 12.00
CA ALA A 358 4.07 -8.01 12.73
C ALA A 358 5.31 -7.14 13.06
N SER A 359 6.41 -7.80 13.48
CA SER A 359 7.67 -7.15 13.81
C SER A 359 8.28 -6.43 12.59
N VAL A 360 8.40 -7.12 11.44
CA VAL A 360 9.00 -6.52 10.24
C VAL A 360 8.08 -5.49 9.57
N THR A 361 6.75 -5.69 9.66
CA THR A 361 5.75 -4.72 9.17
C THR A 361 5.84 -3.39 9.92
N SER A 362 6.02 -3.43 11.24
CA SER A 362 6.17 -2.21 12.05
C SER A 362 7.37 -1.38 11.63
N VAL A 363 8.50 -2.03 11.29
CA VAL A 363 9.67 -1.34 10.74
C VAL A 363 9.37 -0.85 9.32
N GLY A 364 8.74 -1.65 8.49
CA GLY A 364 8.42 -1.30 7.11
C GLY A 364 7.51 -0.08 7.01
N TYR A 365 6.44 -0.01 7.78
CA TYR A 365 5.54 1.15 7.77
C TYR A 365 6.20 2.46 8.20
N SER A 366 7.27 2.40 9.02
CA SER A 366 8.05 3.60 9.29
C SER A 366 8.70 4.19 8.02
N GLY A 367 8.92 3.39 6.99
CA GLY A 367 9.39 3.84 5.68
C GLY A 367 8.38 4.76 4.96
N PHE A 368 7.11 4.40 4.96
CA PHE A 368 6.05 5.29 4.44
C PHE A 368 5.91 6.57 5.27
N MET A 369 6.12 6.48 6.59
CA MET A 369 6.01 7.65 7.48
C MET A 369 7.22 8.59 7.36
N LEU A 370 8.43 8.05 7.25
CA LEU A 370 9.66 8.83 7.18
C LEU A 370 10.00 9.28 5.75
N GLY A 371 9.48 8.58 4.73
CA GLY A 371 9.72 8.89 3.32
C GLY A 371 9.41 10.34 2.94
N PRO A 372 8.15 10.82 3.10
CA PRO A 372 7.77 12.16 2.72
C PRO A 372 8.59 13.27 3.38
N PRO A 373 8.79 13.29 4.73
CA PRO A 373 9.60 14.33 5.35
C PRO A 373 11.08 14.27 4.94
N LEU A 374 11.64 13.08 4.72
CA LEU A 374 13.01 12.93 4.25
C LEU A 374 13.17 13.53 2.84
N ILE A 375 12.29 13.13 1.91
CA ILE A 375 12.36 13.62 0.52
C ILE A 375 12.08 15.13 0.47
N GLY A 376 11.10 15.63 1.22
CA GLY A 376 10.80 17.05 1.23
C GLY A 376 11.90 17.89 1.86
N ALA A 377 12.57 17.42 2.91
CA ALA A 377 13.73 18.11 3.48
C ALA A 377 14.88 18.18 2.47
N LEU A 378 15.19 17.08 1.79
CA LEU A 378 16.20 17.02 0.74
C LEU A 378 15.82 17.90 -0.47
N ALA A 379 14.55 17.89 -0.90
CA ALA A 379 14.07 18.69 -1.99
C ALA A 379 14.14 20.19 -1.68
N THR A 380 13.85 20.58 -0.43
CA THR A 380 13.98 21.97 0.04
C THR A 380 15.43 22.42 0.09
N ALA A 381 16.34 21.53 0.48
CA ALA A 381 17.77 21.83 0.59
C ALA A 381 18.52 21.81 -0.76
N SER A 382 17.98 21.12 -1.77
CA SER A 382 18.62 20.95 -3.08
C SER A 382 17.63 21.04 -4.25
N SER A 383 17.13 19.88 -4.71
CA SER A 383 16.06 19.76 -5.72
C SER A 383 15.35 18.43 -5.55
N LEU A 384 14.20 18.28 -6.19
CA LEU A 384 13.47 17.01 -6.17
C LEU A 384 14.24 15.90 -6.90
N THR A 385 15.05 16.25 -7.91
CA THR A 385 15.95 15.33 -8.61
C THR A 385 16.93 14.67 -7.63
N TRP A 386 17.61 15.44 -6.80
CA TRP A 386 18.54 14.91 -5.79
C TRP A 386 17.82 14.17 -4.67
N ALA A 387 16.68 14.68 -4.24
CA ALA A 387 15.87 14.04 -3.21
C ALA A 387 15.42 12.63 -3.61
N LEU A 388 15.03 12.43 -4.86
CA LEU A 388 14.64 11.12 -5.39
C LEU A 388 15.84 10.14 -5.54
N GLY A 389 17.06 10.59 -5.34
CA GLY A 389 18.23 9.72 -5.14
C GLY A 389 18.05 8.75 -3.97
N VAL A 390 17.17 9.05 -3.02
CA VAL A 390 16.76 8.13 -1.94
C VAL A 390 16.19 6.83 -2.51
N VAL A 391 15.45 6.87 -3.63
CA VAL A 391 14.92 5.67 -4.30
C VAL A 391 16.06 4.80 -4.84
N VAL A 392 17.09 5.43 -5.44
CA VAL A 392 18.28 4.71 -5.93
C VAL A 392 18.98 4.03 -4.76
N LEU A 393 19.22 4.75 -3.66
CA LEU A 393 19.89 4.20 -2.48
C LEU A 393 19.06 3.08 -1.83
N ALA A 394 17.77 3.24 -1.69
CA ALA A 394 16.88 2.24 -1.13
C ALA A 394 16.87 0.95 -1.97
N CYS A 395 16.76 1.08 -3.30
CA CYS A 395 16.85 -0.07 -4.21
C CYS A 395 18.25 -0.71 -4.21
N ALA A 396 19.33 0.06 -4.12
CA ALA A 396 20.69 -0.47 -3.98
C ALA A 396 20.90 -1.25 -2.67
N LEU A 397 20.33 -0.76 -1.56
CA LEU A 397 20.32 -1.46 -0.26
C LEU A 397 19.54 -2.78 -0.35
N LEU A 398 18.38 -2.78 -1.03
CA LEU A 398 17.61 -4.00 -1.30
C LEU A 398 18.43 -5.01 -2.09
N ALA A 399 19.07 -4.60 -3.18
CA ALA A 399 19.89 -5.47 -4.02
C ALA A 399 21.09 -6.06 -3.25
N TRP A 400 21.75 -5.24 -2.43
CA TRP A 400 22.87 -5.67 -1.58
C TRP A 400 22.42 -6.64 -0.49
N GLY A 401 21.28 -6.34 0.15
CA GLY A 401 20.73 -7.13 1.26
C GLY A 401 20.03 -8.42 0.81
N ALA A 402 19.68 -8.58 -0.45
CA ALA A 402 18.96 -9.74 -0.97
C ALA A 402 19.65 -11.08 -0.66
N GLY A 403 20.99 -11.13 -0.74
CA GLY A 403 21.77 -12.33 -0.39
C GLY A 403 21.83 -12.67 1.11
N LYS A 404 21.26 -11.83 1.98
CA LYS A 404 21.16 -12.06 3.42
C LYS A 404 19.76 -12.54 3.85
N VAL A 405 18.84 -12.61 2.88
CA VAL A 405 17.49 -13.15 3.12
C VAL A 405 17.59 -14.67 3.18
N PRO A 406 17.05 -15.34 4.21
CA PRO A 406 17.04 -16.79 4.27
C PRO A 406 16.34 -17.37 3.03
N SER A 407 17.09 -18.13 2.22
CA SER A 407 16.54 -18.98 1.13
C SER A 407 16.18 -20.34 1.74
N ASP A 408 15.25 -21.02 1.11
CA ASP A 408 14.84 -22.41 1.46
C ASP A 408 16.00 -23.38 1.33
#